data_820f9a59e7d6e5adbf627b21f8eca568
#
_entry.id   820f9a59e7d6e5adbf627b21f8eca568
#
_cell.length_a   1.000
_cell.length_b   1.000
_cell.length_c   1.000
_cell.angle_alpha   90.00
_cell.angle_beta   90.00
_cell.angle_gamma   90.00
#
_symmetry.space_group_name_H-M   'P 1'
#
loop_
_entity.id
_entity.type
_entity.pdbx_description
1 polymer ?
#
loop_
_entity_poly.entity_id
_entity_poly.type
_entity_poly.pdbx_seq_one_letter_code
_entity_poly.pdbx_strand_id
1 'polypeptide(L)'
;YKVGKKIDHVDGMTIEESDHMTATRLYQNTAKVHFNDHTEKNGRLGSRIVYGGHIISLVRMLSFNGLSNAFKILGINGGKHIAPTIAGDTIYAWTEILDKKELPKRSDLGVLRLKTIGIKNHLCKEFPLYKNGDEEYNSNVVLEIDYSVLMPKKL
;
A
#
# COMPACT_ATOMS: atom_id res chain seq x y z
N TYR A 1 -3.97 -18.02 -8.88
CA TYR A 1 -4.43 -17.33 -7.67
C TYR A 1 -5.78 -17.89 -7.22
N LYS A 2 -5.99 -18.01 -5.90
CA LYS A 2 -7.25 -18.46 -5.29
C LYS A 2 -7.81 -17.32 -4.44
N VAL A 3 -9.14 -17.14 -4.46
CA VAL A 3 -9.84 -16.20 -3.58
C VAL A 3 -9.57 -16.60 -2.11
N GLY A 4 -9.37 -15.62 -1.25
CA GLY A 4 -8.97 -15.78 0.14
C GLY A 4 -7.48 -16.03 0.38
N LYS A 5 -6.68 -16.24 -0.69
CA LYS A 5 -5.23 -16.41 -0.54
C LYS A 5 -4.60 -15.08 -0.12
N LYS A 6 -3.78 -15.14 0.93
CA LYS A 6 -2.91 -14.04 1.38
C LYS A 6 -1.48 -14.26 0.87
N ILE A 7 -0.82 -13.19 0.53
CA ILE A 7 0.54 -13.16 -0.03
C ILE A 7 1.34 -12.16 0.77
N ASP A 8 2.37 -12.62 1.46
CA ASP A 8 3.42 -11.76 2.04
C ASP A 8 4.38 -11.36 0.92
N HIS A 9 4.64 -10.08 0.75
CA HIS A 9 5.57 -9.56 -0.26
C HIS A 9 7.01 -9.54 0.21
N VAL A 10 7.25 -9.94 1.45
CA VAL A 10 8.55 -10.24 2.10
C VAL A 10 9.43 -9.00 2.28
N ASP A 11 9.77 -8.32 1.18
CA ASP A 11 10.72 -7.19 1.20
C ASP A 11 10.10 -5.93 1.80
N GLY A 12 10.94 -5.07 2.38
CA GLY A 12 10.57 -3.77 2.90
C GLY A 12 11.36 -2.65 2.24
N MET A 13 10.77 -1.45 2.21
CA MET A 13 11.41 -0.24 1.71
C MET A 13 11.39 0.83 2.80
N THR A 14 12.58 1.29 3.22
CA THR A 14 12.71 2.43 4.12
C THR A 14 12.45 3.72 3.35
N ILE A 15 11.64 4.60 3.93
CA ILE A 15 11.31 5.89 3.33
C ILE A 15 12.45 6.87 3.59
N GLU A 16 13.08 7.34 2.53
CA GLU A 16 14.05 8.42 2.62
C GLU A 16 13.36 9.79 2.58
N GLU A 17 13.91 10.76 3.30
CA GLU A 17 13.40 12.14 3.34
C GLU A 17 13.32 12.75 1.93
N SER A 18 14.31 12.49 1.10
CA SER A 18 14.38 12.98 -0.28
C SER A 18 13.26 12.43 -1.16
N ASP A 19 12.89 11.17 -0.96
CA ASP A 19 11.94 10.46 -1.81
C ASP A 19 10.53 11.00 -1.63
N HIS A 20 10.05 11.08 -0.38
CA HIS A 20 8.73 11.61 -0.12
C HIS A 20 8.62 13.12 -0.45
N MET A 21 9.69 13.89 -0.26
CA MET A 21 9.73 15.29 -0.64
C MET A 21 9.72 15.49 -2.15
N THR A 22 10.39 14.62 -2.90
CA THR A 22 10.32 14.60 -4.36
C THR A 22 8.90 14.31 -4.83
N ALA A 23 8.27 13.26 -4.29
CA ALA A 23 6.88 12.90 -4.60
C ALA A 23 5.92 14.05 -4.26
N THR A 24 6.07 14.68 -3.09
CA THR A 24 5.24 15.82 -2.65
C THR A 24 5.29 16.98 -3.66
N ARG A 25 6.47 17.31 -4.16
CA ARG A 25 6.67 18.39 -5.15
C ARG A 25 6.16 18.03 -6.53
N LEU A 26 6.49 16.83 -7.03
CA LEU A 26 6.10 16.38 -8.36
C LEU A 26 4.57 16.31 -8.51
N TYR A 27 3.87 15.86 -7.48
CA TYR A 27 2.41 15.75 -7.49
C TYR A 27 1.71 16.99 -6.94
N GLN A 28 2.46 18.09 -6.73
CA GLN A 28 1.93 19.40 -6.31
C GLN A 28 1.01 19.30 -5.08
N ASN A 29 1.42 18.51 -4.08
CA ASN A 29 0.66 18.40 -2.86
C ASN A 29 0.70 19.73 -2.09
N THR A 30 -0.48 20.27 -1.75
CA THR A 30 -0.63 21.59 -1.12
C THR A 30 -0.77 21.53 0.40
N ALA A 31 -0.81 20.35 1.01
CA ALA A 31 -0.93 20.20 2.46
C ALA A 31 0.45 20.40 3.14
N LYS A 32 0.58 21.48 3.89
CA LYS A 32 1.86 21.88 4.54
C LYS A 32 2.46 20.81 5.45
N VAL A 33 1.65 19.94 6.02
CA VAL A 33 2.08 18.81 6.88
C VAL A 33 3.05 17.86 6.17
N HIS A 34 3.09 17.85 4.84
CA HIS A 34 3.98 17.03 4.05
C HIS A 34 5.30 17.72 3.67
N PHE A 35 5.39 19.07 3.73
CA PHE A 35 6.55 19.77 3.21
C PHE A 35 7.12 20.88 4.10
N ASN A 36 6.38 21.40 5.08
CA ASN A 36 6.84 22.52 5.90
C ASN A 36 7.49 22.03 7.20
N ASP A 37 8.79 21.68 7.12
CA ASP A 37 9.56 21.21 8.26
C ASP A 37 9.64 22.22 9.42
N HIS A 38 9.69 23.51 9.09
CA HIS A 38 9.79 24.57 10.12
C HIS A 38 8.59 24.55 11.08
N THR A 39 7.40 24.26 10.59
CA THR A 39 6.20 24.15 11.43
C THR A 39 6.04 22.76 12.03
N GLU A 40 6.27 21.71 11.23
CA GLU A 40 5.96 20.33 11.63
C GLU A 40 6.89 19.74 12.67
N LYS A 41 8.17 20.19 12.75
CA LYS A 41 9.07 19.80 13.83
C LYS A 41 8.63 20.26 15.21
N ASN A 42 7.78 21.27 15.31
CA ASN A 42 7.14 21.72 16.55
C ASN A 42 5.71 21.14 16.70
N GLY A 43 5.26 20.33 15.77
CA GLY A 43 3.96 19.67 15.79
C GLY A 43 3.95 18.39 16.61
N ARG A 44 2.80 17.73 16.66
CA ARG A 44 2.56 16.51 17.46
C ARG A 44 3.53 15.36 17.17
N LEU A 45 4.00 15.21 15.94
CA LEU A 45 4.87 14.10 15.52
C LEU A 45 6.35 14.49 15.48
N GLY A 46 6.69 15.76 15.65
CA GLY A 46 8.07 16.26 15.60
C GLY A 46 8.70 16.19 14.20
N SER A 47 7.95 15.86 13.17
CA SER A 47 8.41 15.73 11.78
C SER A 47 7.25 15.82 10.79
N ARG A 48 7.60 16.03 9.51
CA ARG A 48 6.62 15.97 8.42
C ARG A 48 6.04 14.57 8.26
N ILE A 49 4.76 14.49 7.91
CA ILE A 49 4.12 13.23 7.52
C ILE A 49 4.41 12.96 6.05
N VAL A 50 4.74 11.71 5.73
CA VAL A 50 4.92 11.27 4.35
C VAL A 50 3.63 11.42 3.57
N TYR A 51 3.74 11.92 2.32
CA TYR A 51 2.61 12.05 1.40
C TYR A 51 1.95 10.69 1.14
N GLY A 52 0.63 10.60 1.34
CA GLY A 52 -0.11 9.34 1.24
C GLY A 52 -0.01 8.66 -0.13
N GLY A 53 0.08 9.43 -1.22
CA GLY A 53 0.31 8.89 -2.57
C GLY A 53 1.66 8.18 -2.72
N HIS A 54 2.69 8.62 -1.99
CA HIS A 54 3.98 7.92 -1.93
C HIS A 54 3.83 6.56 -1.26
N ILE A 55 3.09 6.47 -0.15
CA ILE A 55 2.81 5.19 0.53
C ILE A 55 2.05 4.23 -0.37
N ILE A 56 1.03 4.70 -1.11
CA ILE A 56 0.31 3.87 -2.10
C ILE A 56 1.28 3.31 -3.15
N SER A 57 2.19 4.14 -3.66
CA SER A 57 3.20 3.74 -4.64
C SER A 57 4.15 2.69 -4.10
N LEU A 58 4.67 2.87 -2.86
CA LEU A 58 5.57 1.91 -2.21
C LEU A 58 4.89 0.56 -1.99
N VAL A 59 3.68 0.56 -1.43
CA VAL A 59 2.91 -0.66 -1.18
C VAL A 59 2.60 -1.40 -2.48
N ARG A 60 2.27 -0.66 -3.56
CA ARG A 60 2.05 -1.26 -4.89
C ARG A 60 3.35 -1.79 -5.50
N MET A 61 4.47 -1.10 -5.35
CA MET A 61 5.78 -1.56 -5.81
C MET A 61 6.19 -2.86 -5.09
N LEU A 62 6.10 -2.90 -3.75
CA LEU A 62 6.42 -4.10 -2.96
C LEU A 62 5.56 -5.30 -3.37
N SER A 63 4.31 -5.07 -3.76
CA SER A 63 3.40 -6.13 -4.23
C SER A 63 3.85 -6.81 -5.55
N PHE A 64 4.86 -6.26 -6.25
CA PHE A 64 5.48 -6.93 -7.40
C PHE A 64 5.99 -8.32 -7.02
N ASN A 65 6.54 -8.47 -5.81
CA ASN A 65 6.91 -9.77 -5.28
C ASN A 65 5.64 -10.60 -4.98
N GLY A 66 5.31 -11.53 -5.86
CA GLY A 66 4.11 -12.38 -5.81
C GLY A 66 2.95 -11.95 -6.71
N LEU A 67 2.95 -10.71 -7.21
CA LEU A 67 1.93 -10.16 -8.14
C LEU A 67 2.57 -9.51 -9.39
N SER A 68 3.76 -9.97 -9.81
CA SER A 68 4.52 -9.38 -10.94
C SER A 68 3.73 -9.29 -12.25
N ASN A 69 2.79 -10.19 -12.46
CA ASN A 69 1.95 -10.22 -13.66
C ASN A 69 0.71 -9.29 -13.58
N ALA A 70 0.50 -8.59 -12.48
CA ALA A 70 -0.55 -7.57 -12.34
C ALA A 70 -0.13 -6.28 -13.08
N PHE A 71 -0.24 -6.29 -14.41
CA PHE A 71 0.38 -5.28 -15.25
C PHE A 71 -0.45 -4.00 -15.43
N LYS A 72 -1.74 -4.00 -15.08
CA LYS A 72 -2.61 -2.83 -15.21
C LYS A 72 -3.61 -2.74 -14.06
N ILE A 73 -3.64 -1.60 -13.39
CA ILE A 73 -4.71 -1.24 -12.46
C ILE A 73 -5.92 -0.82 -13.29
N LEU A 74 -7.06 -1.48 -13.08
CA LEU A 74 -8.34 -1.17 -13.74
C LEU A 74 -9.12 -0.11 -12.98
N GLY A 75 -8.99 -0.09 -11.66
CA GLY A 75 -9.65 0.88 -10.80
C GLY A 75 -9.30 0.66 -9.34
N ILE A 76 -9.40 1.72 -8.56
CA ILE A 76 -9.32 1.70 -7.10
C ILE A 76 -10.75 1.70 -6.59
N ASN A 77 -11.12 0.65 -5.84
CA ASN A 77 -12.49 0.47 -5.32
C ASN A 77 -12.68 1.23 -3.99
N GLY A 78 -11.60 1.40 -3.25
CA GLY A 78 -11.58 2.10 -1.96
C GLY A 78 -10.22 2.03 -1.30
N GLY A 79 -10.08 2.74 -0.21
CA GLY A 79 -8.86 2.72 0.59
C GLY A 79 -8.85 3.79 1.66
N LYS A 80 -7.98 3.61 2.63
CA LYS A 80 -7.77 4.58 3.70
C LYS A 80 -6.35 4.50 4.24
N HIS A 81 -5.82 5.66 4.61
CA HIS A 81 -4.64 5.76 5.44
C HIS A 81 -5.05 5.58 6.90
N ILE A 82 -4.35 4.71 7.62
CA ILE A 82 -4.69 4.33 9.00
C ILE A 82 -3.79 5.08 9.99
N ALA A 83 -2.49 4.87 9.91
CA ALA A 83 -1.51 5.54 10.75
C ALA A 83 -0.59 6.44 9.92
N PRO A 84 -0.08 7.55 10.48
CA PRO A 84 0.92 8.38 9.81
C PRO A 84 2.22 7.64 9.66
N THR A 85 2.97 7.98 8.60
CA THR A 85 4.34 7.55 8.34
C THR A 85 5.26 8.75 8.28
N ILE A 86 6.49 8.57 8.69
CA ILE A 86 7.55 9.58 8.64
C ILE A 86 8.77 9.02 7.91
N ALA A 87 9.69 9.86 7.49
CA ALA A 87 10.97 9.40 6.96
C ALA A 87 11.72 8.57 8.01
N GLY A 88 12.36 7.47 7.58
CA GLY A 88 12.94 6.46 8.45
C GLY A 88 12.04 5.27 8.75
N ASP A 89 10.71 5.37 8.58
CA ASP A 89 9.84 4.21 8.65
C ASP A 89 10.12 3.24 7.48
N THR A 90 10.16 1.93 7.75
CA THR A 90 10.27 0.89 6.73
C THR A 90 8.90 0.32 6.45
N ILE A 91 8.46 0.37 5.18
CA ILE A 91 7.17 -0.12 4.74
C ILE A 91 7.32 -1.54 4.21
N TYR A 92 6.46 -2.42 4.69
CA TYR A 92 6.20 -3.79 4.21
C TYR A 92 4.78 -3.87 3.68
N ALA A 93 4.47 -4.92 2.93
CA ALA A 93 3.13 -5.11 2.41
C ALA A 93 2.73 -6.58 2.31
N TRP A 94 1.42 -6.83 2.41
CA TRP A 94 0.80 -8.10 2.08
C TRP A 94 -0.53 -7.88 1.35
N THR A 95 -0.96 -8.87 0.57
CA THR A 95 -2.17 -8.78 -0.24
C THR A 95 -3.08 -9.98 -0.02
N GLU A 96 -4.38 -9.73 0.07
CA GLU A 96 -5.44 -10.75 0.01
C GLU A 96 -6.15 -10.70 -1.35
N ILE A 97 -6.39 -11.85 -1.95
CA ILE A 97 -7.20 -11.98 -3.17
C ILE A 97 -8.67 -11.99 -2.76
N LEU A 98 -9.39 -10.92 -3.05
CA LEU A 98 -10.81 -10.78 -2.67
C LEU A 98 -11.76 -11.42 -3.67
N ASP A 99 -11.46 -11.31 -4.96
CA ASP A 99 -12.31 -11.82 -6.03
C ASP A 99 -11.50 -12.09 -7.31
N LYS A 100 -12.06 -12.92 -8.17
CA LYS A 100 -11.48 -13.27 -9.46
C LYS A 100 -12.57 -13.33 -10.52
N LYS A 101 -12.41 -12.59 -11.63
CA LYS A 101 -13.38 -12.52 -12.72
C LYS A 101 -12.76 -12.84 -14.07
N GLU A 102 -13.52 -13.56 -14.87
CA GLU A 102 -13.23 -13.79 -16.27
C GLU A 102 -13.64 -12.55 -17.08
N LEU A 103 -12.91 -12.28 -18.15
CA LEU A 103 -13.28 -11.23 -19.09
C LEU A 103 -14.07 -11.84 -20.26
N PRO A 104 -15.25 -11.31 -20.59
CA PRO A 104 -15.97 -11.74 -21.77
C PRO A 104 -15.11 -11.62 -23.04
N LYS A 105 -15.10 -12.66 -23.87
CA LYS A 105 -14.37 -12.71 -25.15
C LYS A 105 -12.82 -12.65 -25.03
N ARG A 106 -12.25 -12.87 -23.83
CA ARG A 106 -10.80 -12.92 -23.60
C ARG A 106 -10.45 -14.17 -22.80
N SER A 107 -9.84 -15.14 -23.46
CA SER A 107 -9.36 -16.38 -22.81
C SER A 107 -7.99 -16.23 -22.14
N ASP A 108 -7.23 -15.23 -22.56
CA ASP A 108 -5.85 -14.97 -22.14
C ASP A 108 -5.73 -14.04 -20.90
N LEU A 109 -6.79 -13.32 -20.54
CA LEU A 109 -6.81 -12.35 -19.46
C LEU A 109 -7.93 -12.60 -18.46
N GLY A 110 -7.70 -12.18 -17.21
CA GLY A 110 -8.67 -12.15 -16.14
C GLY A 110 -8.45 -10.95 -15.23
N VAL A 111 -9.37 -10.73 -14.31
CA VAL A 111 -9.31 -9.65 -13.33
C VAL A 111 -9.18 -10.25 -11.94
N LEU A 112 -8.28 -9.72 -11.13
CA LEU A 112 -8.24 -9.93 -9.69
C LEU A 112 -8.68 -8.66 -8.97
N ARG A 113 -9.52 -8.80 -7.95
CA ARG A 113 -9.74 -7.78 -6.93
C ARG A 113 -8.86 -8.08 -5.73
N LEU A 114 -8.09 -7.11 -5.32
CA LEU A 114 -7.03 -7.22 -4.34
C LEU A 114 -7.27 -6.26 -3.19
N LYS A 115 -7.02 -6.71 -1.97
CA LYS A 115 -6.86 -5.84 -0.81
C LYS A 115 -5.39 -5.90 -0.40
N THR A 116 -4.68 -4.80 -0.54
CA THR A 116 -3.28 -4.70 -0.13
C THR A 116 -3.17 -3.84 1.11
N ILE A 117 -2.41 -4.32 2.08
CA ILE A 117 -2.18 -3.69 3.38
C ILE A 117 -0.73 -3.26 3.44
N GLY A 118 -0.50 -1.99 3.75
CA GLY A 118 0.80 -1.44 4.08
C GLY A 118 1.04 -1.46 5.58
N ILE A 119 2.20 -1.95 5.99
CA ILE A 119 2.63 -2.10 7.38
C ILE A 119 3.94 -1.35 7.56
N LYS A 120 4.10 -0.58 8.64
CA LYS A 120 5.37 0.05 8.97
C LYS A 120 6.10 -0.69 10.09
N ASN A 121 7.42 -0.83 9.94
CA ASN A 121 8.35 -1.31 10.96
C ASN A 121 7.99 -2.69 11.54
N HIS A 122 7.29 -3.53 10.75
CA HIS A 122 6.87 -4.87 11.17
C HIS A 122 6.71 -5.79 9.96
N LEU A 123 7.22 -7.03 10.06
CA LEU A 123 7.10 -8.04 9.01
C LEU A 123 5.66 -8.51 8.82
N CYS A 124 5.32 -8.96 7.61
CA CYS A 124 3.97 -9.35 7.22
C CYS A 124 3.65 -10.85 7.36
N LYS A 125 4.54 -11.66 7.94
CA LYS A 125 4.39 -13.14 8.04
C LYS A 125 3.06 -13.58 8.63
N GLU A 126 2.54 -12.85 9.63
CA GLU A 126 1.27 -13.13 10.31
C GLU A 126 0.08 -12.37 9.70
N PHE A 127 0.29 -11.69 8.56
CA PHE A 127 -0.73 -10.88 7.89
C PHE A 127 -1.43 -9.88 8.83
N PRO A 128 -0.68 -9.02 9.55
CA PRO A 128 -1.24 -8.14 10.56
C PRO A 128 -2.23 -7.15 9.94
N LEU A 129 -3.41 -7.02 10.54
CA LEU A 129 -4.43 -6.08 10.14
C LEU A 129 -5.12 -5.45 11.35
N TYR A 130 -5.69 -6.29 12.21
CA TYR A 130 -6.38 -5.86 13.42
C TYR A 130 -5.63 -6.29 14.67
N LYS A 131 -5.89 -5.63 15.79
CA LYS A 131 -5.47 -6.10 17.10
C LYS A 131 -6.25 -7.38 17.47
N ASN A 132 -5.65 -8.25 18.26
CA ASN A 132 -6.26 -9.51 18.64
C ASN A 132 -7.67 -9.30 19.24
N GLY A 133 -8.68 -9.79 18.53
CA GLY A 133 -10.08 -9.82 19.00
C GLY A 133 -10.90 -8.54 18.77
N ASP A 134 -10.33 -7.50 18.19
CA ASP A 134 -10.99 -6.21 17.97
C ASP A 134 -11.15 -5.86 16.48
N GLU A 135 -12.06 -4.94 16.17
CA GLU A 135 -12.14 -4.26 14.86
C GLU A 135 -11.13 -3.11 14.75
N GLU A 136 -10.31 -2.88 15.78
CA GLU A 136 -9.29 -1.83 15.80
C GLU A 136 -8.05 -2.28 15.02
N TYR A 137 -7.57 -1.42 14.11
CA TYR A 137 -6.35 -1.71 13.35
C TYR A 137 -5.14 -1.85 14.27
N ASN A 138 -4.25 -2.78 13.91
CA ASN A 138 -2.92 -2.85 14.49
C ASN A 138 -2.19 -1.51 14.27
N SER A 139 -1.47 -1.02 15.27
CA SER A 139 -0.79 0.29 15.25
C SER A 139 0.25 0.45 14.13
N ASN A 140 0.74 -0.67 13.58
CA ASN A 140 1.69 -0.68 12.48
C ASN A 140 1.02 -0.60 11.09
N VAL A 141 -0.31 -0.75 11.00
CA VAL A 141 -1.05 -0.61 9.73
C VAL A 141 -1.07 0.85 9.32
N VAL A 142 -0.58 1.15 8.12
CA VAL A 142 -0.51 2.51 7.58
C VAL A 142 -1.45 2.75 6.40
N LEU A 143 -1.75 1.69 5.64
CA LEU A 143 -2.59 1.75 4.46
C LEU A 143 -3.42 0.48 4.30
N GLU A 144 -4.69 0.63 3.96
CA GLU A 144 -5.52 -0.39 3.35
C GLU A 144 -6.00 0.12 2.00
N ILE A 145 -5.82 -0.66 0.93
CA ILE A 145 -6.28 -0.30 -0.41
C ILE A 145 -6.92 -1.49 -1.11
N ASP A 146 -8.14 -1.29 -1.63
CA ASP A 146 -8.91 -2.23 -2.44
C ASP A 146 -8.88 -1.76 -3.90
N TYR A 147 -8.38 -2.60 -4.80
CA TYR A 147 -8.25 -2.25 -6.21
C TYR A 147 -8.36 -3.49 -7.10
N SER A 148 -8.65 -3.25 -8.37
CA SER A 148 -8.77 -4.31 -9.37
C SER A 148 -7.64 -4.21 -10.38
N VAL A 149 -7.08 -5.37 -10.75
CA VAL A 149 -5.95 -5.47 -11.70
C VAL A 149 -6.24 -6.46 -12.81
N LEU A 150 -5.65 -6.18 -13.97
CA LEU A 150 -5.63 -7.10 -15.10
C LEU A 150 -4.45 -8.06 -14.97
N MET A 151 -4.72 -9.35 -15.17
CA MET A 151 -3.74 -10.44 -15.05
C MET A 151 -3.79 -11.34 -16.27
N PRO A 152 -2.65 -11.81 -16.81
CA PRO A 152 -2.65 -12.90 -17.76
C PRO A 152 -3.12 -14.20 -17.09
N LYS A 153 -3.88 -14.99 -17.83
CA LYS A 153 -4.27 -16.34 -17.42
C LYS A 153 -3.17 -17.33 -17.77
N LYS A 154 -3.03 -18.36 -16.96
CA LYS A 154 -2.21 -19.53 -17.34
C LYS A 154 -2.97 -20.25 -18.46
N LEU A 155 -2.33 -20.39 -19.60
CA LEU A 155 -2.78 -21.25 -20.69
C LEU A 155 -2.69 -22.71 -20.28
#